data_7f1c8575493888abe1e766688263ca22
#
_entry.id   7f1c8575493888abe1e766688263ca22
#
_cell.length_a   1.000
_cell.length_b   1.000
_cell.length_c   1.000
_cell.angle_alpha   90.00
_cell.angle_beta   90.00
_cell.angle_gamma   90.00
#
_symmetry.space_group_name_H-M   'P 1'
#
loop_
_entity.id
_entity.type
_entity.pdbx_description
1 polymer ?
#
loop_
_entity_poly.entity_id
_entity_poly.type
_entity_poly.pdbx_seq_one_letter_code
_entity_poly.pdbx_strand_id
1 'polypeptide(L)'
;MPNLRFLRGYNDAVVLGLARSGAVTRVDLAERSGLTPQAVSKVVARLIDEGLLVESGTRNVGVGKPRTLLKLVADSRLALGAQVERDELRVVLTDLAGDVLDRAVAPLPPDFDPPAFVAELTRLVNGMRDDKLLGVGLGFVGPLDHRTGVVHDATGLVKWHDVPLRELAEDSLGLPVVLDKDTNTAIVAEAWRRGEELRDAVLVLVGTGLGVGLLLDGQVYRGARTNAGEFGHTTIQLDGPECVCGRTGCIEAVHNLAARSGDLAGATAIVGLAVADLVQLLDVDHVVLAGRAVLAQPEAYLAGVRAKLPTADWLPVEVEVTPLGDDVVAAGAAMLVLSEFYGRPR
;
A
#
# COMPACT_ATOMS: atom_id res chain seq x y z
N MET A 1 -24.84 -7.70 -3.31
CA MET A 1 -23.64 -6.85 -3.28
C MET A 1 -23.46 -6.35 -1.86
N PRO A 2 -22.44 -6.76 -1.12
CA PRO A 2 -22.11 -6.11 0.14
C PRO A 2 -21.60 -4.71 -0.21
N ASN A 3 -22.32 -3.73 0.26
CA ASN A 3 -22.25 -2.36 -0.21
C ASN A 3 -21.08 -1.60 0.42
N LEU A 4 -20.09 -1.21 -0.35
CA LEU A 4 -19.23 -0.03 -0.11
C LEU A 4 -20.05 1.27 0.15
N ARG A 5 -21.37 1.25 -0.02
CA ARG A 5 -22.31 2.33 0.25
C ARG A 5 -22.72 2.51 1.72
N PHE A 6 -22.15 1.72 2.67
CA PHE A 6 -22.62 1.74 4.06
C PHE A 6 -22.17 2.93 4.91
N LEU A 7 -21.07 3.56 4.59
CA LEU A 7 -20.69 4.78 5.30
C LEU A 7 -21.48 5.98 4.74
N ARG A 8 -22.72 6.10 5.22
CA ARG A 8 -23.59 7.23 4.89
C ARG A 8 -23.11 8.50 5.58
N GLY A 9 -22.01 9.03 5.10
CA GLY A 9 -21.56 10.35 5.48
C GLY A 9 -20.12 10.42 5.97
N TYR A 10 -19.52 11.53 5.70
CA TYR A 10 -18.19 11.92 6.13
C TYR A 10 -17.92 11.67 7.64
N ASN A 11 -18.94 11.89 8.47
CA ASN A 11 -18.82 11.77 9.92
C ASN A 11 -18.59 10.33 10.38
N ASP A 12 -19.17 9.33 9.70
CA ASP A 12 -18.97 7.91 10.04
C ASP A 12 -17.55 7.49 9.73
N ALA A 13 -17.04 7.91 8.58
CA ALA A 13 -15.69 7.68 8.15
C ALA A 13 -14.66 8.26 9.13
N VAL A 14 -14.87 9.51 9.56
CA VAL A 14 -13.99 10.18 10.52
C VAL A 14 -13.97 9.44 11.87
N VAL A 15 -15.15 9.09 12.40
CA VAL A 15 -15.26 8.39 13.69
C VAL A 15 -14.61 7.01 13.64
N LEU A 16 -14.85 6.23 12.58
CA LEU A 16 -14.21 4.92 12.40
C LEU A 16 -12.69 5.06 12.25
N GLY A 17 -12.23 6.02 11.45
CA GLY A 17 -10.80 6.28 11.28
C GLY A 17 -10.09 6.59 12.60
N LEU A 18 -10.73 7.38 13.48
CA LEU A 18 -10.23 7.67 14.82
C LEU A 18 -10.24 6.45 15.74
N ALA A 19 -11.28 5.61 15.65
CA ALA A 19 -11.41 4.39 16.45
C ALA A 19 -10.43 3.28 16.00
N ARG A 20 -9.96 3.30 14.76
CA ARG A 20 -8.94 2.38 14.23
C ARG A 20 -7.60 2.52 14.96
N SER A 21 -7.22 3.73 15.35
CA SER A 21 -5.95 4.00 16.04
C SER A 21 -5.92 3.49 17.50
N GLY A 22 -6.99 2.87 17.99
CA GLY A 22 -7.07 2.33 19.34
C GLY A 22 -8.37 2.69 20.07
N ALA A 23 -8.43 2.33 21.36
CA ALA A 23 -9.62 2.59 22.17
C ALA A 23 -9.80 4.09 22.41
N VAL A 24 -10.97 4.62 22.05
CA VAL A 24 -11.34 6.04 22.15
C VAL A 24 -12.62 6.23 22.97
N THR A 25 -12.83 7.41 23.54
CA THR A 25 -14.10 7.78 24.16
C THR A 25 -14.90 8.71 23.26
N ARG A 26 -16.21 8.86 23.50
CA ARG A 26 -17.03 9.84 22.76
C ARG A 26 -16.51 11.28 22.90
N VAL A 27 -15.83 11.60 23.99
CA VAL A 27 -15.21 12.91 24.20
C VAL A 27 -13.98 13.05 23.32
N ASP A 28 -13.08 12.04 23.28
CA ASP A 28 -11.92 12.05 22.39
C ASP A 28 -12.34 12.18 20.92
N LEU A 29 -13.42 11.46 20.55
CA LEU A 29 -13.98 11.55 19.20
C LEU A 29 -14.52 12.95 18.87
N ALA A 30 -15.19 13.61 19.80
CA ALA A 30 -15.69 14.98 19.61
C ALA A 30 -14.53 15.99 19.47
N GLU A 31 -13.54 15.91 20.34
CA GLU A 31 -12.36 16.78 20.35
C GLU A 31 -11.53 16.63 19.06
N ARG A 32 -11.27 15.38 18.62
CA ARG A 32 -10.42 15.08 17.45
C ARG A 32 -11.12 15.27 16.12
N SER A 33 -12.44 15.04 16.05
CA SER A 33 -13.22 15.18 14.82
C SER A 33 -13.77 16.58 14.59
N GLY A 34 -13.83 17.42 15.63
CA GLY A 34 -14.55 18.70 15.60
C GLY A 34 -16.08 18.58 15.56
N LEU A 35 -16.61 17.37 15.69
CA LEU A 35 -18.05 17.13 15.73
C LEU A 35 -18.66 17.49 17.08
N THR A 36 -19.92 17.90 17.10
CA THR A 36 -20.63 18.11 18.36
C THR A 36 -20.83 16.79 19.12
N PRO A 37 -20.89 16.81 20.48
CA PRO A 37 -21.13 15.59 21.27
C PRO A 37 -22.41 14.84 20.87
N GLN A 38 -23.46 15.57 20.45
CA GLN A 38 -24.71 14.96 19.98
C GLN A 38 -24.50 14.25 18.62
N ALA A 39 -23.73 14.85 17.70
CA ALA A 39 -23.41 14.21 16.42
C ALA A 39 -22.59 12.93 16.64
N VAL A 40 -21.53 13.00 17.46
CA VAL A 40 -20.73 11.83 17.83
C VAL A 40 -21.59 10.74 18.44
N SER A 41 -22.48 11.08 19.39
CA SER A 41 -23.36 10.09 20.03
C SER A 41 -24.26 9.38 19.03
N LYS A 42 -24.81 10.07 18.04
CA LYS A 42 -25.64 9.49 16.97
C LYS A 42 -24.82 8.59 16.04
N VAL A 43 -23.63 9.02 15.64
CA VAL A 43 -22.71 8.24 14.80
C VAL A 43 -22.31 6.96 15.53
N VAL A 44 -21.82 7.09 16.75
CA VAL A 44 -21.38 5.93 17.57
C VAL A 44 -22.52 4.93 17.78
N ALA A 45 -23.73 5.39 18.11
CA ALA A 45 -24.89 4.49 18.29
C ALA A 45 -25.15 3.67 17.02
N ARG A 46 -25.12 4.31 15.83
CA ARG A 46 -25.29 3.61 14.56
C ARG A 46 -24.16 2.61 14.27
N LEU A 47 -22.89 3.02 14.47
CA LEU A 47 -21.75 2.14 14.24
C LEU A 47 -21.73 0.92 15.19
N ILE A 48 -22.27 1.07 16.40
CA ILE A 48 -22.50 -0.07 17.32
C ILE A 48 -23.61 -0.97 16.80
N ASP A 49 -24.74 -0.41 16.33
CA ASP A 49 -25.86 -1.15 15.76
C ASP A 49 -25.45 -1.93 14.50
N GLU A 50 -24.57 -1.36 13.68
CA GLU A 50 -23.96 -2.00 12.51
C GLU A 50 -22.84 -3.02 12.85
N GLY A 51 -22.50 -3.17 14.12
CA GLY A 51 -21.46 -4.08 14.60
C GLY A 51 -20.03 -3.66 14.25
N LEU A 52 -19.80 -2.37 13.97
CA LEU A 52 -18.48 -1.83 13.60
C LEU A 52 -17.71 -1.31 14.82
N LEU A 53 -18.42 -0.89 15.87
CA LEU A 53 -17.85 -0.48 17.15
C LEU A 53 -18.48 -1.28 18.29
N VAL A 54 -17.72 -1.42 19.38
CA VAL A 54 -18.18 -2.04 20.63
C VAL A 54 -17.73 -1.22 21.83
N GLU A 55 -18.56 -1.19 22.88
CA GLU A 55 -18.17 -0.66 24.19
C GLU A 55 -17.27 -1.69 24.91
N SER A 56 -16.04 -1.28 25.29
CA SER A 56 -14.99 -2.20 25.75
C SER A 56 -14.45 -1.88 27.15
N GLY A 57 -15.26 -1.25 27.98
CA GLY A 57 -14.87 -0.87 29.34
C GLY A 57 -14.92 0.64 29.59
N THR A 58 -14.21 1.11 30.59
CA THR A 58 -14.22 2.53 31.01
C THR A 58 -12.81 3.03 31.27
N ARG A 59 -12.58 4.34 31.03
CA ARG A 59 -11.38 5.07 31.38
C ARG A 59 -11.69 6.13 32.43
N ASN A 60 -11.00 6.11 33.57
CA ASN A 60 -11.10 7.14 34.58
C ASN A 60 -10.26 8.35 34.17
N VAL A 61 -10.85 9.53 34.14
CA VAL A 61 -10.15 10.78 33.82
C VAL A 61 -10.43 11.77 34.96
N GLY A 62 -9.58 11.75 35.99
CA GLY A 62 -9.72 12.64 37.15
C GLY A 62 -11.01 12.44 37.96
N VAL A 63 -11.53 13.54 38.54
CA VAL A 63 -12.78 13.57 39.30
C VAL A 63 -13.94 13.65 38.33
N GLY A 64 -14.78 12.59 38.24
CA GLY A 64 -15.97 12.57 37.40
C GLY A 64 -16.45 11.15 37.07
N LYS A 65 -17.53 11.04 36.29
CA LYS A 65 -18.04 9.75 35.84
C LYS A 65 -17.03 9.10 34.87
N PRO A 66 -16.70 7.79 35.05
CA PRO A 66 -15.86 7.08 34.10
C PRO A 66 -16.38 7.18 32.66
N ARG A 67 -15.49 7.39 31.70
CA ARG A 67 -15.85 7.50 30.27
C ARG A 67 -15.82 6.12 29.63
N THR A 68 -16.89 5.75 28.92
CA THR A 68 -16.96 4.50 28.18
C THR A 68 -15.96 4.50 27.03
N LEU A 69 -15.14 3.46 26.95
CA LEU A 69 -14.23 3.18 25.85
C LEU A 69 -14.96 2.49 24.71
N LEU A 70 -14.65 2.90 23.51
CA LEU A 70 -15.13 2.33 22.25
C LEU A 70 -13.94 1.69 21.54
N LYS A 71 -14.14 0.52 20.96
CA LYS A 71 -13.17 -0.18 20.12
C LYS A 71 -13.77 -0.53 18.78
N LEU A 72 -12.94 -0.53 17.75
CA LEU A 72 -13.27 -1.11 16.46
C LEU A 72 -13.48 -2.62 16.60
N VAL A 73 -14.51 -3.15 15.97
CA VAL A 73 -14.71 -4.60 15.79
C VAL A 73 -13.97 -5.00 14.52
N ALA A 74 -12.69 -5.32 14.68
CA ALA A 74 -11.76 -5.49 13.55
C ALA A 74 -12.23 -6.58 12.57
N ASP A 75 -12.75 -7.70 13.07
CA ASP A 75 -13.25 -8.82 12.26
C ASP A 75 -14.68 -8.62 11.71
N SER A 76 -15.25 -7.42 11.86
CA SER A 76 -16.60 -7.12 11.36
C SER A 76 -16.66 -7.00 9.82
N ARG A 77 -15.57 -6.59 9.20
CA ARG A 77 -15.41 -6.52 7.74
C ARG A 77 -13.99 -6.92 7.37
N LEU A 78 -13.86 -7.51 6.18
CA LEU A 78 -12.61 -8.05 5.67
C LEU A 78 -12.34 -7.49 4.27
N ALA A 79 -11.07 -7.43 3.90
CA ALA A 79 -10.64 -7.10 2.54
C ALA A 79 -9.55 -8.07 2.09
N LEU A 80 -9.55 -8.41 0.81
CA LEU A 80 -8.45 -9.14 0.18
C LEU A 80 -7.57 -8.16 -0.58
N GLY A 81 -6.27 -8.41 -0.54
CA GLY A 81 -5.32 -7.70 -1.37
C GLY A 81 -4.41 -8.68 -2.08
N ALA A 82 -4.13 -8.42 -3.35
CA ALA A 82 -3.27 -9.25 -4.16
C ALA A 82 -2.10 -8.44 -4.73
N GLN A 83 -0.93 -9.04 -4.72
CA GLN A 83 0.29 -8.57 -5.37
C GLN A 83 0.66 -9.51 -6.50
N VAL A 84 1.03 -8.93 -7.63
CA VAL A 84 1.54 -9.68 -8.77
C VAL A 84 3.02 -9.34 -8.97
N GLU A 85 3.85 -10.36 -8.89
CA GLU A 85 5.21 -10.33 -9.41
C GLU A 85 5.32 -11.19 -10.67
N ARG A 86 6.47 -11.17 -11.34
CA ARG A 86 6.64 -11.90 -12.61
C ARG A 86 6.55 -13.42 -12.47
N ASP A 87 6.75 -13.95 -11.27
CA ASP A 87 6.84 -15.38 -10.97
C ASP A 87 5.89 -15.81 -9.85
N GLU A 88 5.14 -14.87 -9.25
CA GLU A 88 4.34 -15.14 -8.06
C GLU A 88 3.08 -14.26 -7.99
N LEU A 89 1.98 -14.87 -7.57
CA LEU A 89 0.78 -14.19 -7.11
C LEU A 89 0.63 -14.41 -5.61
N ARG A 90 0.61 -13.32 -4.84
CA ARG A 90 0.41 -13.31 -3.40
C ARG A 90 -0.93 -12.69 -3.07
N VAL A 91 -1.72 -13.33 -2.22
CA VAL A 91 -3.00 -12.82 -1.72
C VAL A 91 -2.96 -12.80 -0.21
N VAL A 92 -3.41 -11.70 0.40
CA VAL A 92 -3.58 -11.59 1.85
C VAL A 92 -5.01 -11.23 2.17
N LEU A 93 -5.50 -11.75 3.31
CA LEU A 93 -6.76 -11.39 3.93
C LEU A 93 -6.46 -10.42 5.08
N THR A 94 -7.11 -9.27 5.10
CA THR A 94 -6.99 -8.29 6.18
C THR A 94 -8.31 -8.06 6.87
N ASP A 95 -8.25 -7.70 8.15
CA ASP A 95 -9.38 -7.20 8.90
C ASP A 95 -9.62 -5.69 8.68
N LEU A 96 -10.64 -5.14 9.33
CA LEU A 96 -10.99 -3.72 9.21
C LEU A 96 -9.92 -2.78 9.80
N ALA A 97 -9.05 -3.24 10.70
CA ALA A 97 -7.92 -2.46 11.19
C ALA A 97 -6.76 -2.41 10.16
N GLY A 98 -6.69 -3.39 9.27
CA GLY A 98 -5.64 -3.57 8.28
C GLY A 98 -4.61 -4.63 8.70
N ASP A 99 -4.90 -5.40 9.76
CA ASP A 99 -4.02 -6.49 10.18
C ASP A 99 -4.19 -7.69 9.25
N VAL A 100 -3.07 -8.29 8.83
CA VAL A 100 -3.06 -9.48 7.97
C VAL A 100 -3.45 -10.71 8.79
N LEU A 101 -4.55 -11.34 8.43
CA LEU A 101 -5.11 -12.52 9.10
C LEU A 101 -4.67 -13.84 8.46
N ASP A 102 -4.57 -13.85 7.12
CA ASP A 102 -4.21 -15.04 6.36
C ASP A 102 -3.52 -14.66 5.06
N ARG A 103 -2.80 -15.62 4.46
CA ARG A 103 -2.05 -15.43 3.23
C ARG A 103 -2.01 -16.70 2.38
N ALA A 104 -2.04 -16.51 1.06
CA ALA A 104 -1.81 -17.56 0.10
C ALA A 104 -0.86 -17.06 -1.00
N VAL A 105 0.00 -17.95 -1.46
CA VAL A 105 0.98 -17.67 -2.50
C VAL A 105 0.89 -18.77 -3.55
N ALA A 106 0.93 -18.39 -4.82
CA ALA A 106 0.97 -19.31 -5.93
C ALA A 106 2.02 -18.87 -6.95
N PRO A 107 2.77 -19.82 -7.53
CA PRO A 107 3.69 -19.50 -8.62
C PRO A 107 2.90 -19.12 -9.88
N LEU A 108 3.41 -18.13 -10.61
CA LEU A 108 2.93 -17.78 -11.93
C LEU A 108 3.94 -18.25 -12.99
N PRO A 109 3.48 -18.80 -14.14
CA PRO A 109 4.38 -19.14 -15.24
C PRO A 109 5.00 -17.85 -15.81
N PRO A 110 6.23 -17.91 -16.35
CA PRO A 110 6.97 -16.71 -16.78
C PRO A 110 6.22 -15.79 -17.75
N ASP A 111 5.36 -16.34 -18.58
CA ASP A 111 4.61 -15.62 -19.62
C ASP A 111 3.09 -15.75 -19.40
N PHE A 112 2.65 -15.66 -18.16
CA PHE A 112 1.21 -15.74 -17.87
C PHE A 112 0.42 -14.65 -18.61
N ASP A 113 -0.75 -15.05 -19.10
CA ASP A 113 -1.68 -14.14 -19.75
C ASP A 113 -2.82 -13.70 -18.81
N PRO A 114 -3.60 -12.69 -19.18
CA PRO A 114 -4.70 -12.21 -18.35
C PRO A 114 -5.71 -13.29 -17.94
N PRO A 115 -6.17 -14.22 -18.81
CA PRO A 115 -7.05 -15.29 -18.40
C PRO A 115 -6.45 -16.24 -17.36
N ALA A 116 -5.18 -16.64 -17.53
CA ALA A 116 -4.49 -17.50 -16.57
C ALA A 116 -4.32 -16.83 -15.21
N PHE A 117 -3.96 -15.54 -15.22
CA PHE A 117 -3.88 -14.74 -14.02
C PHE A 117 -5.23 -14.64 -13.29
N VAL A 118 -6.31 -14.27 -13.99
CA VAL A 118 -7.65 -14.13 -13.40
C VAL A 118 -8.13 -15.47 -12.83
N ALA A 119 -7.86 -16.59 -13.51
CA ALA A 119 -8.20 -17.90 -13.00
C ALA A 119 -7.48 -18.24 -11.68
N GLU A 120 -6.16 -17.96 -11.60
CA GLU A 120 -5.39 -18.22 -10.40
C GLU A 120 -5.76 -17.27 -9.25
N LEU A 121 -5.98 -15.99 -9.53
CA LEU A 121 -6.52 -15.02 -8.58
C LEU A 121 -7.85 -15.51 -8.01
N THR A 122 -8.75 -15.94 -8.88
CA THR A 122 -10.08 -16.44 -8.47
C THR A 122 -9.96 -17.69 -7.59
N ARG A 123 -9.04 -18.59 -7.91
CA ARG A 123 -8.77 -19.79 -7.10
C ARG A 123 -8.32 -19.42 -5.68
N LEU A 124 -7.34 -18.49 -5.55
CA LEU A 124 -6.82 -18.06 -4.26
C LEU A 124 -7.88 -17.31 -3.45
N VAL A 125 -8.58 -16.36 -4.08
CA VAL A 125 -9.64 -15.58 -3.44
C VAL A 125 -10.78 -16.48 -2.94
N ASN A 126 -11.19 -17.47 -3.72
CA ASN A 126 -12.23 -18.42 -3.28
C ASN A 126 -11.79 -19.29 -2.09
N GLY A 127 -10.50 -19.56 -1.96
CA GLY A 127 -9.93 -20.24 -0.80
C GLY A 127 -10.02 -19.44 0.52
N MET A 128 -10.19 -18.11 0.42
CA MET A 128 -10.30 -17.18 1.54
C MET A 128 -11.65 -16.46 1.58
N ARG A 129 -12.68 -17.01 0.90
CA ARG A 129 -13.98 -16.34 0.76
C ARG A 129 -14.73 -16.29 2.08
N ASP A 130 -15.25 -15.12 2.41
CA ASP A 130 -16.06 -14.84 3.61
C ASP A 130 -17.18 -13.86 3.25
N ASP A 131 -18.33 -13.97 3.92
CA ASP A 131 -19.49 -13.09 3.69
C ASP A 131 -19.22 -11.63 4.13
N LYS A 132 -18.21 -11.39 4.95
CA LYS A 132 -17.77 -10.08 5.41
C LYS A 132 -16.86 -9.34 4.42
N LEU A 133 -16.47 -9.98 3.30
CA LEU A 133 -15.56 -9.39 2.33
C LEU A 133 -16.19 -8.16 1.66
N LEU A 134 -15.44 -7.05 1.70
CA LEU A 134 -15.78 -5.80 1.05
C LEU A 134 -15.40 -5.80 -0.43
N GLY A 135 -14.31 -6.44 -0.79
CA GLY A 135 -13.77 -6.48 -2.13
C GLY A 135 -12.33 -6.97 -2.19
N VAL A 136 -11.72 -6.84 -3.35
CA VAL A 136 -10.34 -7.23 -3.64
C VAL A 136 -9.55 -6.05 -4.18
N GLY A 137 -8.40 -5.76 -3.57
CA GLY A 137 -7.42 -4.81 -4.10
C GLY A 137 -6.36 -5.54 -4.92
N LEU A 138 -5.91 -4.94 -6.00
CA LEU A 138 -4.83 -5.46 -6.85
C LEU A 138 -3.67 -4.45 -6.89
N GLY A 139 -2.49 -4.86 -6.45
CA GLY A 139 -1.22 -4.17 -6.67
C GLY A 139 -0.53 -4.80 -7.89
N PHE A 140 -0.49 -4.08 -9.01
CA PHE A 140 -0.01 -4.62 -10.28
C PHE A 140 1.15 -3.81 -10.84
N VAL A 141 1.96 -4.46 -11.66
CA VAL A 141 3.08 -3.80 -12.36
C VAL A 141 2.53 -2.79 -13.37
N GLY A 142 3.08 -1.57 -13.36
CA GLY A 142 2.71 -0.54 -14.34
C GLY A 142 3.38 -0.72 -15.71
N PRO A 143 3.02 0.15 -16.67
CA PRO A 143 2.03 1.23 -16.57
C PRO A 143 0.57 0.78 -16.61
N LEU A 144 -0.24 1.43 -15.79
CA LEU A 144 -1.69 1.18 -15.70
C LEU A 144 -2.45 2.47 -15.36
N ASP A 145 -3.76 2.51 -15.56
CA ASP A 145 -4.63 3.58 -15.07
C ASP A 145 -5.56 3.05 -13.96
N HIS A 146 -5.29 3.47 -12.72
CA HIS A 146 -6.09 3.06 -11.56
C HIS A 146 -7.56 3.50 -11.64
N ARG A 147 -7.88 4.57 -12.37
CA ARG A 147 -9.24 5.10 -12.52
C ARG A 147 -10.10 4.24 -13.44
N THR A 148 -9.53 3.84 -14.59
CA THR A 148 -10.22 2.98 -15.56
C THR A 148 -10.05 1.49 -15.23
N GLY A 149 -9.00 1.11 -14.48
CA GLY A 149 -8.70 -0.28 -14.16
C GLY A 149 -8.04 -1.03 -15.32
N VAL A 150 -7.38 -0.29 -16.23
CA VAL A 150 -6.71 -0.84 -17.42
C VAL A 150 -5.21 -0.91 -17.19
N VAL A 151 -4.62 -2.06 -17.48
CA VAL A 151 -3.17 -2.26 -17.57
C VAL A 151 -2.77 -2.03 -19.01
N HIS A 152 -1.90 -1.05 -19.28
CA HIS A 152 -1.56 -0.66 -20.66
C HIS A 152 -0.47 -1.52 -21.27
N ASP A 153 0.75 -1.43 -20.72
CA ASP A 153 1.91 -2.20 -21.20
C ASP A 153 2.74 -2.61 -19.99
N ALA A 154 2.27 -3.64 -19.24
CA ALA A 154 2.93 -4.04 -18.01
C ALA A 154 4.40 -4.40 -18.26
N THR A 155 5.31 -3.71 -17.59
CA THR A 155 6.76 -3.85 -17.80
C THR A 155 7.22 -5.29 -17.61
N GLY A 156 7.72 -5.90 -18.68
CA GLY A 156 8.20 -7.28 -18.71
C GLY A 156 7.12 -8.34 -18.83
N LEU A 157 5.86 -7.98 -19.10
CA LEU A 157 4.73 -8.90 -19.33
C LEU A 157 4.17 -8.69 -20.73
N VAL A 158 4.71 -9.40 -21.72
CA VAL A 158 4.45 -9.17 -23.17
C VAL A 158 2.99 -9.30 -23.58
N LYS A 159 2.19 -10.11 -22.85
CA LYS A 159 0.78 -10.36 -23.17
C LYS A 159 -0.20 -9.36 -22.54
N TRP A 160 0.33 -8.35 -21.85
CA TRP A 160 -0.43 -7.40 -21.08
C TRP A 160 -0.46 -6.02 -21.76
N HIS A 161 -1.27 -5.89 -22.79
CA HIS A 161 -1.47 -4.69 -23.58
C HIS A 161 -2.94 -4.27 -23.53
N ASP A 162 -3.24 -3.09 -23.00
CA ASP A 162 -4.59 -2.52 -22.85
C ASP A 162 -5.62 -3.49 -22.25
N VAL A 163 -5.22 -4.21 -21.20
CA VAL A 163 -6.05 -5.21 -20.52
C VAL A 163 -6.98 -4.55 -19.51
N PRO A 164 -8.31 -4.68 -19.61
CA PRO A 164 -9.28 -4.15 -18.63
C PRO A 164 -9.32 -5.05 -17.38
N LEU A 165 -8.21 -5.10 -16.64
CA LEU A 165 -7.97 -6.06 -15.57
C LEU A 165 -9.02 -5.99 -14.47
N ARG A 166 -9.44 -4.76 -14.08
CA ARG A 166 -10.46 -4.60 -13.04
C ARG A 166 -11.77 -5.26 -13.44
N GLU A 167 -12.26 -5.02 -14.66
CA GLU A 167 -13.50 -5.58 -15.17
C GLU A 167 -13.42 -7.12 -15.23
N LEU A 168 -12.34 -7.66 -15.79
CA LEU A 168 -12.11 -9.11 -15.87
C LEU A 168 -12.09 -9.77 -14.48
N ALA A 169 -11.46 -9.12 -13.51
CA ALA A 169 -11.41 -9.63 -12.14
C ALA A 169 -12.78 -9.51 -11.44
N GLU A 170 -13.52 -8.39 -11.60
CA GLU A 170 -14.87 -8.21 -11.06
C GLU A 170 -15.85 -9.26 -11.60
N ASP A 171 -15.81 -9.50 -12.90
CA ASP A 171 -16.66 -10.50 -13.57
C ASP A 171 -16.40 -11.91 -13.03
N SER A 172 -15.12 -12.26 -12.83
CA SER A 172 -14.74 -13.59 -12.35
C SER A 172 -15.00 -13.80 -10.86
N LEU A 173 -14.76 -12.77 -10.05
CA LEU A 173 -14.86 -12.84 -8.58
C LEU A 173 -16.27 -12.58 -8.06
N GLY A 174 -17.07 -11.80 -8.78
CA GLY A 174 -18.35 -11.29 -8.28
C GLY A 174 -18.20 -10.36 -7.07
N LEU A 175 -17.04 -9.72 -6.92
CA LEU A 175 -16.69 -8.79 -5.85
C LEU A 175 -16.19 -7.48 -6.46
N PRO A 176 -16.37 -6.34 -5.78
CA PRO A 176 -15.71 -5.08 -6.19
C PRO A 176 -14.20 -5.23 -6.24
N VAL A 177 -13.56 -4.66 -7.27
CA VAL A 177 -12.10 -4.69 -7.44
C VAL A 177 -11.53 -3.28 -7.53
N VAL A 178 -10.44 -3.04 -6.80
CA VAL A 178 -9.64 -1.81 -6.88
C VAL A 178 -8.28 -2.17 -7.45
N LEU A 179 -7.81 -1.44 -8.44
CA LEU A 179 -6.49 -1.64 -9.06
C LEU A 179 -5.61 -0.40 -8.83
N ASP A 180 -4.38 -0.61 -8.40
CA ASP A 180 -3.36 0.44 -8.39
C ASP A 180 -1.98 -0.16 -8.69
N LYS A 181 -0.99 0.71 -8.88
CA LYS A 181 0.39 0.29 -9.07
C LYS A 181 0.96 -0.32 -7.78
N ASP A 182 1.79 -1.33 -7.90
CA ASP A 182 2.44 -2.05 -6.80
C ASP A 182 3.11 -1.12 -5.78
N THR A 183 3.88 -0.15 -6.26
CA THR A 183 4.54 0.85 -5.40
C THR A 183 3.56 1.79 -4.71
N ASN A 184 2.45 2.14 -5.37
CA ASN A 184 1.39 2.95 -4.75
C ASN A 184 0.69 2.17 -3.64
N THR A 185 0.40 0.89 -3.86
CA THR A 185 -0.19 0.06 -2.81
C THR A 185 0.78 -0.14 -1.65
N ALA A 186 2.07 -0.34 -1.91
CA ALA A 186 3.07 -0.47 -0.86
C ALA A 186 3.15 0.77 0.05
N ILE A 187 3.18 1.98 -0.52
CA ILE A 187 3.20 3.21 0.30
C ILE A 187 1.85 3.45 1.02
N VAL A 188 0.72 2.99 0.46
CA VAL A 188 -0.58 2.99 1.16
C VAL A 188 -0.50 2.17 2.44
N ALA A 189 0.15 0.99 2.42
CA ALA A 189 0.30 0.15 3.60
C ALA A 189 1.07 0.87 4.72
N GLU A 190 2.16 1.54 4.39
CA GLU A 190 2.94 2.31 5.36
C GLU A 190 2.16 3.52 5.91
N ALA A 191 1.50 4.28 5.05
CA ALA A 191 0.65 5.39 5.46
C ALA A 191 -0.54 4.92 6.31
N TRP A 192 -1.11 3.75 6.02
CA TRP A 192 -2.18 3.16 6.82
C TRP A 192 -1.71 2.82 8.24
N ARG A 193 -0.54 2.20 8.36
CA ARG A 193 0.04 1.75 9.62
C ARG A 193 0.44 2.93 10.52
N ARG A 194 1.06 3.96 9.97
CA ARG A 194 1.59 5.11 10.73
C ARG A 194 0.59 6.26 10.88
N GLY A 195 -0.43 6.33 10.05
CA GLY A 195 -1.42 7.41 10.09
C GLY A 195 -0.81 8.79 9.85
N GLU A 196 -1.07 9.73 10.76
CA GLU A 196 -0.62 11.13 10.63
C GLU A 196 0.89 11.32 10.88
N GLU A 197 1.59 10.30 11.38
CA GLU A 197 3.04 10.36 11.62
C GLU A 197 3.85 10.27 10.30
N LEU A 198 3.26 9.73 9.23
CA LEU A 198 3.89 9.64 7.92
C LEU A 198 3.16 10.54 6.92
N ARG A 199 3.78 11.65 6.55
CA ARG A 199 3.19 12.64 5.64
C ARG A 199 3.94 12.79 4.32
N ASP A 200 5.26 12.87 4.39
CA ASP A 200 6.13 13.07 3.23
C ASP A 200 7.19 11.98 3.21
N ALA A 201 6.95 10.98 2.36
CA ALA A 201 7.75 9.76 2.33
C ALA A 201 7.90 9.20 0.92
N VAL A 202 8.97 8.45 0.73
CA VAL A 202 9.14 7.58 -0.43
C VAL A 202 9.29 6.13 0.03
N LEU A 203 8.60 5.21 -0.65
CA LEU A 203 8.83 3.78 -0.51
C LEU A 203 9.54 3.28 -1.76
N VAL A 204 10.73 2.73 -1.59
CA VAL A 204 11.54 2.17 -2.68
C VAL A 204 11.33 0.66 -2.71
N LEU A 205 10.68 0.17 -3.75
CA LEU A 205 10.41 -1.24 -3.97
C LEU A 205 11.48 -1.83 -4.89
N VAL A 206 12.35 -2.69 -4.34
CA VAL A 206 13.42 -3.37 -5.09
C VAL A 206 13.09 -4.87 -5.14
N GLY A 207 12.43 -5.27 -6.22
CA GLY A 207 12.00 -6.64 -6.47
C GLY A 207 12.58 -7.18 -7.77
N THR A 208 11.72 -7.65 -8.68
CA THR A 208 12.10 -7.99 -10.06
C THR A 208 12.36 -6.74 -10.90
N GLY A 209 11.77 -5.62 -10.52
CA GLY A 209 12.01 -4.27 -11.00
C GLY A 209 12.40 -3.34 -9.86
N LEU A 210 12.56 -2.05 -10.17
CA LEU A 210 12.79 -0.99 -9.21
C LEU A 210 11.78 0.15 -9.45
N GLY A 211 10.95 0.41 -8.45
CA GLY A 211 9.96 1.47 -8.49
C GLY A 211 9.85 2.22 -7.17
N VAL A 212 9.12 3.34 -7.16
CA VAL A 212 8.91 4.17 -5.97
C VAL A 212 7.44 4.49 -5.79
N GLY A 213 6.94 4.32 -4.56
CA GLY A 213 5.68 4.90 -4.10
C GLY A 213 5.94 6.24 -3.45
N LEU A 214 5.12 7.24 -3.75
CA LEU A 214 5.26 8.60 -3.27
C LEU A 214 4.09 8.98 -2.36
N LEU A 215 4.39 9.40 -1.14
CA LEU A 215 3.44 10.01 -0.22
C LEU A 215 3.85 11.47 -0.03
N LEU A 216 3.00 12.40 -0.42
CA LEU A 216 3.26 13.84 -0.31
C LEU A 216 2.05 14.50 0.38
N ASP A 217 2.31 15.24 1.43
CA ASP A 217 1.28 15.86 2.28
C ASP A 217 0.20 14.83 2.75
N GLY A 218 0.63 13.62 3.09
CA GLY A 218 -0.23 12.52 3.55
C GLY A 218 -1.10 11.90 2.44
N GLN A 219 -0.84 12.23 1.17
CA GLN A 219 -1.58 11.71 0.02
C GLN A 219 -0.66 10.94 -0.92
N VAL A 220 -1.11 9.80 -1.41
CA VAL A 220 -0.37 9.04 -2.43
C VAL A 220 -0.35 9.81 -3.74
N TYR A 221 0.83 10.18 -4.19
CA TYR A 221 1.00 10.91 -5.44
C TYR A 221 1.13 9.95 -6.63
N ARG A 222 0.07 9.82 -7.39
CA ARG A 222 -0.02 8.92 -8.56
C ARG A 222 0.40 9.57 -9.87
N GLY A 223 0.55 10.90 -9.89
CA GLY A 223 0.76 11.64 -11.12
C GLY A 223 -0.50 11.72 -11.99
N ALA A 224 -0.35 12.28 -13.18
CA ALA A 224 -1.47 12.51 -14.10
C ALA A 224 -2.08 11.22 -14.68
N ARG A 225 -1.31 10.12 -14.73
CA ARG A 225 -1.66 8.86 -15.42
C ARG A 225 -1.33 7.62 -14.60
N THR A 226 -1.32 7.70 -13.29
CA THR A 226 -0.89 6.61 -12.38
C THR A 226 0.58 6.18 -12.54
N ASN A 227 1.35 6.93 -13.29
CA ASN A 227 2.71 6.54 -13.68
C ASN A 227 3.82 7.26 -12.89
N ALA A 228 3.48 7.99 -11.83
CA ALA A 228 4.48 8.53 -10.91
C ALA A 228 5.25 7.37 -10.27
N GLY A 229 6.54 7.61 -9.98
CA GLY A 229 7.39 6.60 -9.35
C GLY A 229 7.98 5.55 -10.28
N GLU A 230 7.93 5.71 -11.62
CA GLU A 230 8.72 4.93 -12.59
C GLU A 230 10.22 5.30 -12.51
N PHE A 231 10.68 5.43 -11.29
CA PHE A 231 11.99 5.97 -10.94
C PHE A 231 13.13 5.05 -11.37
N GLY A 232 12.92 3.74 -11.35
CA GLY A 232 13.89 2.76 -11.85
C GLY A 232 14.31 2.98 -13.29
N HIS A 233 13.48 3.70 -14.08
CA HIS A 233 13.77 4.05 -15.45
C HIS A 233 14.40 5.46 -15.63
N THR A 234 14.77 6.14 -14.55
CA THR A 234 15.62 7.34 -14.63
C THR A 234 17.05 6.95 -14.95
N THR A 235 17.69 7.66 -15.90
CA THR A 235 19.06 7.39 -16.32
C THR A 235 20.05 7.92 -15.27
N ILE A 236 20.88 7.05 -14.72
CA ILE A 236 21.96 7.38 -13.77
C ILE A 236 23.36 7.21 -14.39
N GLN A 237 23.46 6.51 -15.51
CA GLN A 237 24.72 6.25 -16.21
C GLN A 237 24.51 6.37 -17.72
N LEU A 238 25.09 7.39 -18.37
CA LEU A 238 24.84 7.67 -19.80
C LEU A 238 25.21 6.52 -20.73
N ASP A 239 26.36 5.89 -20.52
CA ASP A 239 26.85 4.75 -21.29
C ASP A 239 26.62 3.42 -20.54
N GLY A 240 25.52 3.33 -19.79
CA GLY A 240 25.19 2.16 -18.97
C GLY A 240 24.54 1.02 -19.76
N PRO A 241 24.13 -0.05 -19.06
CA PRO A 241 23.47 -1.20 -19.70
C PRO A 241 22.12 -0.83 -20.30
N GLU A 242 21.70 -1.61 -21.31
CA GLU A 242 20.36 -1.52 -21.88
C GLU A 242 19.30 -1.88 -20.83
N CYS A 243 18.20 -1.15 -20.81
CA CYS A 243 17.06 -1.37 -19.95
C CYS A 243 15.89 -1.95 -20.74
N VAL A 244 15.04 -2.74 -20.06
CA VAL A 244 13.81 -3.30 -20.63
C VAL A 244 12.84 -2.26 -21.19
N CYS A 245 12.96 -0.99 -20.71
CA CYS A 245 12.18 0.14 -21.21
C CYS A 245 12.71 0.73 -22.56
N GLY A 246 13.74 0.15 -23.15
CA GLY A 246 14.36 0.60 -24.41
C GLY A 246 15.39 1.74 -24.25
N ARG A 247 15.65 2.24 -23.04
CA ARG A 247 16.69 3.24 -22.74
C ARG A 247 17.96 2.55 -22.21
N THR A 248 19.04 3.32 -22.06
CA THR A 248 20.31 2.88 -21.50
C THR A 248 20.59 3.54 -20.15
N GLY A 249 21.28 2.82 -19.25
CA GLY A 249 21.77 3.35 -17.99
C GLY A 249 20.70 3.74 -16.98
N CYS A 250 19.52 3.14 -17.07
CA CYS A 250 18.48 3.30 -16.06
C CYS A 250 18.93 2.73 -14.71
N ILE A 251 18.49 3.34 -13.60
CA ILE A 251 18.81 2.89 -12.24
C ILE A 251 18.57 1.38 -12.09
N GLU A 252 17.43 0.87 -12.54
CA GLU A 252 17.10 -0.56 -12.50
C GLU A 252 18.12 -1.42 -13.24
N ALA A 253 18.47 -1.02 -14.46
CA ALA A 253 19.40 -1.80 -15.30
C ALA A 253 20.81 -1.84 -14.69
N VAL A 254 21.30 -0.69 -14.18
CA VAL A 254 22.62 -0.59 -13.53
C VAL A 254 22.64 -1.36 -12.22
N HIS A 255 21.60 -1.22 -11.38
CA HIS A 255 21.44 -1.98 -10.15
C HIS A 255 21.41 -3.50 -10.42
N ASN A 256 20.57 -3.95 -11.37
CA ASN A 256 20.42 -5.36 -11.68
C ASN A 256 21.71 -5.98 -12.25
N LEU A 257 22.50 -5.21 -13.01
CA LEU A 257 23.81 -5.66 -13.49
C LEU A 257 24.77 -5.88 -12.31
N ALA A 258 24.88 -4.93 -11.39
CA ALA A 258 25.71 -5.06 -10.18
C ALA A 258 25.26 -6.25 -9.31
N ALA A 259 23.96 -6.36 -9.04
CA ALA A 259 23.42 -7.45 -8.24
C ALA A 259 23.71 -8.84 -8.85
N ARG A 260 23.53 -9.01 -10.17
CA ARG A 260 23.79 -10.28 -10.87
C ARG A 260 25.28 -10.62 -10.94
N SER A 261 26.16 -9.63 -10.94
CA SER A 261 27.61 -9.86 -10.87
C SER A 261 28.12 -10.16 -9.46
N GLY A 262 27.25 -10.16 -8.44
CA GLY A 262 27.61 -10.33 -7.04
C GLY A 262 28.18 -9.08 -6.37
N ASP A 263 28.15 -7.94 -7.03
CA ASP A 263 28.56 -6.65 -6.46
C ASP A 263 27.42 -6.03 -5.65
N LEU A 264 27.18 -6.59 -4.46
CA LEU A 264 26.13 -6.07 -3.54
C LEU A 264 26.42 -4.63 -3.11
N ALA A 265 27.71 -4.28 -2.89
CA ALA A 265 28.08 -2.93 -2.49
C ALA A 265 27.77 -1.91 -3.60
N GLY A 266 28.07 -2.24 -4.85
CA GLY A 266 27.69 -1.42 -6.01
C GLY A 266 26.20 -1.31 -6.17
N ALA A 267 25.46 -2.43 -6.08
CA ALA A 267 24.00 -2.44 -6.20
C ALA A 267 23.33 -1.54 -5.15
N THR A 268 23.72 -1.65 -3.89
CA THR A 268 23.15 -0.85 -2.79
C THR A 268 23.56 0.63 -2.87
N ALA A 269 24.77 0.91 -3.33
CA ALA A 269 25.24 2.29 -3.55
C ALA A 269 24.44 3.00 -4.67
N ILE A 270 24.07 2.27 -5.73
CA ILE A 270 23.22 2.81 -6.83
C ILE A 270 21.85 3.20 -6.30
N VAL A 271 21.21 2.33 -5.50
CA VAL A 271 19.94 2.66 -4.84
C VAL A 271 20.10 3.85 -3.92
N GLY A 272 21.20 3.92 -3.15
CA GLY A 272 21.49 5.03 -2.26
C GLY A 272 21.63 6.37 -2.97
N LEU A 273 22.34 6.42 -4.09
CA LEU A 273 22.48 7.65 -4.91
C LEU A 273 21.11 8.08 -5.43
N ALA A 274 20.36 7.15 -5.99
CA ALA A 274 19.02 7.40 -6.50
C ALA A 274 18.06 7.94 -5.42
N VAL A 275 18.10 7.36 -4.23
CA VAL A 275 17.29 7.82 -3.08
C VAL A 275 17.73 9.22 -2.62
N ALA A 276 19.02 9.51 -2.59
CA ALA A 276 19.52 10.85 -2.24
C ALA A 276 18.97 11.93 -3.19
N ASP A 277 18.90 11.64 -4.50
CA ASP A 277 18.31 12.53 -5.49
C ASP A 277 16.81 12.76 -5.24
N LEU A 278 16.05 11.70 -4.88
CA LEU A 278 14.64 11.83 -4.52
C LEU A 278 14.41 12.67 -3.27
N VAL A 279 15.20 12.44 -2.23
CA VAL A 279 15.12 13.22 -0.99
C VAL A 279 15.36 14.69 -1.27
N GLN A 280 16.37 15.02 -2.07
CA GLN A 280 16.67 16.41 -2.43
C GLN A 280 15.61 17.04 -3.35
N LEU A 281 15.02 16.26 -4.25
CA LEU A 281 14.04 16.75 -5.21
C LEU A 281 12.66 16.98 -4.57
N LEU A 282 12.26 16.11 -3.64
CA LEU A 282 10.91 16.06 -3.08
C LEU A 282 10.82 16.62 -1.66
N ASP A 283 11.97 16.84 -0.99
CA ASP A 283 12.05 17.30 0.41
C ASP A 283 11.26 16.38 1.37
N VAL A 284 11.48 15.07 1.22
CA VAL A 284 10.88 14.05 2.09
C VAL A 284 11.81 13.68 3.24
N ASP A 285 11.25 13.37 4.40
CA ASP A 285 11.97 13.03 5.61
C ASP A 285 11.95 11.53 5.97
N HIS A 286 11.18 10.72 5.22
CA HIS A 286 11.09 9.27 5.42
C HIS A 286 11.35 8.50 4.13
N VAL A 287 12.20 7.48 4.25
CA VAL A 287 12.51 6.52 3.19
C VAL A 287 12.24 5.10 3.70
N VAL A 288 11.28 4.42 3.08
CA VAL A 288 10.97 3.02 3.39
C VAL A 288 11.51 2.13 2.28
N LEU A 289 12.34 1.15 2.63
CA LEU A 289 12.88 0.16 1.71
C LEU A 289 12.04 -1.11 1.75
N ALA A 290 11.69 -1.64 0.59
CA ALA A 290 10.83 -2.82 0.47
C ALA A 290 11.23 -3.69 -0.73
N GLY A 291 10.63 -4.86 -0.84
CA GLY A 291 10.82 -5.80 -1.93
C GLY A 291 11.88 -6.87 -1.64
N ARG A 292 11.78 -7.97 -2.41
CA ARG A 292 12.55 -9.20 -2.14
C ARG A 292 14.07 -9.02 -2.08
N ALA A 293 14.63 -8.11 -2.88
CA ALA A 293 16.07 -7.84 -2.85
C ALA A 293 16.50 -7.17 -1.54
N VAL A 294 15.72 -6.20 -1.06
CA VAL A 294 15.95 -5.54 0.23
C VAL A 294 15.79 -6.53 1.38
N LEU A 295 14.70 -7.32 1.38
CA LEU A 295 14.39 -8.27 2.45
C LEU A 295 15.43 -9.41 2.55
N ALA A 296 16.08 -9.76 1.44
CA ALA A 296 17.17 -10.73 1.43
C ALA A 296 18.46 -10.16 2.05
N GLN A 297 18.71 -8.85 2.00
CA GLN A 297 19.94 -8.19 2.43
C GLN A 297 19.66 -6.84 3.11
N PRO A 298 18.82 -6.78 4.15
CA PRO A 298 18.29 -5.53 4.70
C PRO A 298 19.38 -4.57 5.18
N GLU A 299 20.36 -5.07 5.92
CA GLU A 299 21.46 -4.26 6.46
C GLU A 299 22.33 -3.64 5.37
N ALA A 300 22.55 -4.37 4.27
CA ALA A 300 23.35 -3.87 3.15
C ALA A 300 22.65 -2.71 2.43
N TYR A 301 21.32 -2.84 2.18
CA TYR A 301 20.54 -1.76 1.57
C TYR A 301 20.40 -0.56 2.50
N LEU A 302 20.14 -0.76 3.79
CA LEU A 302 20.12 0.33 4.78
C LEU A 302 21.45 1.09 4.81
N ALA A 303 22.56 0.37 4.89
CA ALA A 303 23.89 0.98 4.92
C ALA A 303 24.20 1.73 3.61
N GLY A 304 23.90 1.10 2.45
CA GLY A 304 24.13 1.69 1.13
C GLY A 304 23.34 3.00 0.90
N VAL A 305 22.08 3.03 1.34
CA VAL A 305 21.23 4.23 1.25
C VAL A 305 21.72 5.31 2.22
N ARG A 306 21.90 4.98 3.50
CA ARG A 306 22.34 5.93 4.53
C ARG A 306 23.70 6.58 4.19
N ALA A 307 24.60 5.84 3.57
CA ALA A 307 25.91 6.35 3.17
C ALA A 307 25.86 7.43 2.06
N LYS A 308 24.73 7.58 1.37
CA LYS A 308 24.56 8.53 0.26
C LYS A 308 23.63 9.69 0.59
N LEU A 309 22.87 9.59 1.66
CA LEU A 309 21.99 10.68 2.08
C LEU A 309 22.77 11.91 2.53
N PRO A 310 22.18 13.11 2.40
CA PRO A 310 22.75 14.34 2.92
C PRO A 310 22.98 14.22 4.45
N THR A 311 24.12 14.72 4.92
CA THR A 311 24.51 14.71 6.35
C THR A 311 24.21 16.02 7.06
N ALA A 312 23.28 16.83 6.56
CA ALA A 312 22.95 18.12 7.11
C ALA A 312 21.99 17.97 8.32
N ASP A 313 22.33 18.57 9.46
CA ASP A 313 21.53 18.51 10.69
C ASP A 313 20.10 19.06 10.54
N TRP A 314 19.88 19.92 9.56
CA TRP A 314 18.57 20.53 9.28
C TRP A 314 17.70 19.68 8.33
N LEU A 315 18.23 18.57 7.79
CA LEU A 315 17.52 17.64 6.91
C LEU A 315 17.67 16.21 7.46
N PRO A 316 17.08 15.89 8.62
CA PRO A 316 17.09 14.53 9.12
C PRO A 316 16.21 13.66 8.23
N VAL A 317 16.75 12.54 7.72
CA VAL A 317 16.01 11.55 6.93
C VAL A 317 16.03 10.22 7.64
N GLU A 318 14.86 9.71 7.96
CA GLU A 318 14.71 8.35 8.52
C GLU A 318 14.72 7.34 7.38
N VAL A 319 15.53 6.28 7.53
CA VAL A 319 15.58 5.17 6.57
C VAL A 319 15.34 3.88 7.32
N GLU A 320 14.34 3.14 6.88
CA GLU A 320 13.99 1.84 7.46
C GLU A 320 13.59 0.82 6.39
N VAL A 321 13.52 -0.44 6.77
CA VAL A 321 12.90 -1.50 5.97
C VAL A 321 11.47 -1.68 6.43
N THR A 322 10.54 -1.87 5.50
CA THR A 322 9.14 -2.14 5.83
C THR A 322 9.00 -3.31 6.82
N PRO A 323 8.27 -3.15 7.93
CA PRO A 323 8.00 -4.26 8.84
C PRO A 323 6.95 -5.24 8.30
N LEU A 324 6.28 -4.90 7.19
CA LEU A 324 5.28 -5.76 6.54
C LEU A 324 5.90 -6.86 5.67
N GLY A 325 7.22 -6.81 5.48
CA GLY A 325 7.94 -7.82 4.70
C GLY A 325 7.42 -7.93 3.26
N ASP A 326 7.31 -9.18 2.79
CA ASP A 326 6.81 -9.48 1.43
C ASP A 326 5.32 -9.15 1.23
N ASP A 327 4.56 -8.94 2.31
CA ASP A 327 3.12 -8.67 2.22
C ASP A 327 2.79 -7.19 1.97
N VAL A 328 3.77 -6.28 1.97
CA VAL A 328 3.56 -4.82 1.93
C VAL A 328 2.67 -4.36 0.77
N VAL A 329 2.89 -4.89 -0.43
CA VAL A 329 2.12 -4.54 -1.63
C VAL A 329 0.69 -5.10 -1.53
N ALA A 330 0.56 -6.37 -1.18
CA ALA A 330 -0.75 -7.03 -1.05
C ALA A 330 -1.57 -6.42 0.10
N ALA A 331 -0.95 -6.17 1.26
CA ALA A 331 -1.61 -5.50 2.38
C ALA A 331 -2.10 -4.10 1.98
N GLY A 332 -1.27 -3.32 1.31
CA GLY A 332 -1.67 -1.99 0.81
C GLY A 332 -2.79 -2.05 -0.22
N ALA A 333 -2.81 -3.07 -1.07
CA ALA A 333 -3.91 -3.31 -1.99
C ALA A 333 -5.24 -3.58 -1.24
N ALA A 334 -5.23 -4.39 -0.18
CA ALA A 334 -6.39 -4.57 0.69
C ALA A 334 -6.80 -3.25 1.37
N MET A 335 -5.84 -2.44 1.81
CA MET A 335 -6.10 -1.15 2.44
C MET A 335 -6.70 -0.11 1.49
N LEU A 336 -6.52 -0.23 0.17
CA LEU A 336 -7.27 0.56 -0.81
C LEU A 336 -8.77 0.26 -0.74
N VAL A 337 -9.15 -1.01 -0.63
CA VAL A 337 -10.56 -1.43 -0.45
C VAL A 337 -11.12 -0.89 0.86
N LEU A 338 -10.34 -1.02 1.95
CA LEU A 338 -10.71 -0.47 3.25
C LEU A 338 -10.84 1.06 3.21
N SER A 339 -9.96 1.76 2.47
CA SER A 339 -10.02 3.22 2.33
C SER A 339 -11.34 3.69 1.74
N GLU A 340 -11.90 2.97 0.76
CA GLU A 340 -13.23 3.26 0.23
C GLU A 340 -14.32 3.06 1.29
N PHE A 341 -14.22 1.99 2.08
CA PHE A 341 -15.15 1.75 3.18
C PHE A 341 -15.10 2.85 4.24
N TYR A 342 -13.90 3.35 4.57
CA TYR A 342 -13.68 4.47 5.47
C TYR A 342 -14.00 5.84 4.84
N GLY A 343 -14.47 5.89 3.58
CA GLY A 343 -14.79 7.13 2.88
C GLY A 343 -13.59 8.06 2.67
N ARG A 344 -12.38 7.53 2.69
CA ARG A 344 -11.17 8.27 2.36
C ARG A 344 -11.05 8.38 0.83
N PRO A 345 -10.69 9.54 0.28
CA PRO A 345 -10.41 9.63 -1.15
C PRO A 345 -9.22 8.71 -1.51
N ARG A 346 -9.34 8.11 -2.67
CA ARG A 346 -8.28 7.26 -3.26
C ARG A 346 -7.05 8.08 -3.63
#